data_c76649694cf60a65dcd92114daecb3f9
#
_entry.id   c76649694cf60a65dcd92114daecb3f9
#
_cell.length_a   1.000
_cell.length_b   1.000
_cell.length_c   1.000
_cell.angle_alpha   90.00
_cell.angle_beta   90.00
_cell.angle_gamma   90.00
#
_symmetry.space_group_name_H-M   'P 1'
#
loop_
_entity.id
_entity.type
_entity.pdbx_description
1 polymer ?
#
loop_
_entity_poly.entity_id
_entity_poly.type
_entity_poly.pdbx_seq_one_letter_code
_entity_poly.pdbx_strand_id
1 'polypeptide(L)'
;YNAQLDCKTKVVEFRIPGEATLRLDIRGRLASSALISGIRARKLLSRGAQGFLAFFINTPTDKLKVEDVAIVREYPDVFPDKLVSLPPKKEIEFRIDLLPGSLPISKTPYRMAPAELKELKLQLQDLLERRFIQESGSPWGAPVLFVKKKDGSLRMCIDYRGLNNVTIKNKYPLPHIDELFDQLQGAVVFSKLDLRQGYYQLLIRKEDIPKTAFNSRYGHYEFAVMPFGLTNAPAAFMD
;
A
#
# COMPACT_ATOMS: atom_id res chain seq x y z
N TYR A 1 26.35 -8.49 -14.38
CA TYR A 1 26.68 -9.65 -13.53
C TYR A 1 25.49 -10.60 -13.59
N ASN A 2 25.70 -11.88 -13.98
CA ASN A 2 24.63 -12.88 -14.00
C ASN A 2 24.39 -13.38 -12.58
N ALA A 3 23.32 -12.90 -11.95
CA ALA A 3 22.80 -13.45 -10.70
C ALA A 3 21.61 -14.35 -11.03
N GLN A 4 21.64 -15.60 -10.55
CA GLN A 4 20.54 -16.54 -10.68
C GLN A 4 19.91 -16.78 -9.31
N LEU A 5 18.61 -16.51 -9.17
CA LEU A 5 17.87 -16.77 -7.96
C LEU A 5 17.13 -18.12 -8.08
N ASP A 6 17.47 -19.06 -7.23
CA ASP A 6 16.68 -20.29 -7.05
C ASP A 6 15.71 -20.10 -5.89
N CYS A 7 14.46 -19.85 -6.22
CA CYS A 7 13.39 -19.63 -5.22
C CYS A 7 13.04 -20.92 -4.45
N LYS A 8 13.26 -22.10 -5.02
CA LYS A 8 12.97 -23.38 -4.40
C LYS A 8 13.98 -23.74 -3.31
N THR A 9 15.24 -23.55 -3.60
CA THR A 9 16.34 -23.78 -2.65
C THR A 9 16.67 -22.53 -1.83
N LYS A 10 16.10 -21.36 -2.19
CA LYS A 10 16.38 -20.04 -1.60
C LYS A 10 17.87 -19.68 -1.62
N VAL A 11 18.50 -19.94 -2.74
CA VAL A 11 19.90 -19.66 -2.98
C VAL A 11 20.04 -18.64 -4.10
N VAL A 12 20.89 -17.63 -3.91
CA VAL A 12 21.33 -16.71 -4.97
C VAL A 12 22.71 -17.11 -5.42
N GLU A 13 22.86 -17.41 -6.71
CA GLU A 13 24.16 -17.70 -7.33
C GLU A 13 24.61 -16.49 -8.14
N PHE A 14 25.83 -16.02 -7.87
CA PHE A 14 26.48 -15.00 -8.66
C PHE A 14 27.57 -15.66 -9.51
N ARG A 15 27.45 -15.59 -10.84
CA ARG A 15 28.42 -16.08 -11.79
C ARG A 15 29.26 -14.92 -12.30
N ILE A 16 30.43 -14.76 -11.76
CA ILE A 16 31.40 -13.74 -12.16
C ILE A 16 32.34 -14.38 -13.22
N PRO A 17 32.45 -13.80 -14.45
CA PRO A 17 33.37 -14.36 -15.45
C PRO A 17 34.79 -14.42 -14.92
N GLY A 18 35.42 -15.62 -14.94
CA GLY A 18 36.77 -15.84 -14.47
C GLY A 18 36.93 -16.15 -12.97
N GLU A 19 35.87 -16.19 -12.20
CA GLU A 19 35.87 -16.48 -10.76
C GLU A 19 34.96 -17.66 -10.39
N ALA A 20 35.17 -18.19 -9.18
CA ALA A 20 34.30 -19.24 -8.64
C ALA A 20 32.88 -18.68 -8.39
N THR A 21 31.84 -19.48 -8.69
CA THR A 21 30.45 -19.13 -8.44
C THR A 21 30.22 -18.88 -6.95
N LEU A 22 29.77 -17.67 -6.61
CA LEU A 22 29.41 -17.32 -5.25
C LEU A 22 27.96 -17.74 -5.00
N ARG A 23 27.72 -18.55 -3.96
CA ARG A 23 26.41 -19.00 -3.54
C ARG A 23 25.99 -18.34 -2.21
N LEU A 24 24.87 -17.66 -2.19
CA LEU A 24 24.29 -17.07 -0.99
C LEU A 24 22.99 -17.80 -0.63
N ASP A 25 23.00 -18.53 0.49
CA ASP A 25 21.83 -19.23 1.01
C ASP A 25 20.97 -18.26 1.87
N ILE A 26 19.73 -17.98 1.44
CA ILE A 26 18.84 -17.03 2.09
C ILE A 26 17.81 -17.75 3.00
N ARG A 27 18.00 -19.03 3.30
CA ARG A 27 17.08 -19.80 4.16
C ARG A 27 17.05 -19.26 5.58
N GLY A 28 16.13 -18.33 5.83
CA GLY A 28 15.48 -18.10 7.11
C GLY A 28 16.28 -17.59 8.30
N ARG A 29 17.54 -17.17 8.14
CA ARG A 29 18.31 -16.50 9.20
C ARG A 29 19.08 -15.31 8.63
N LEU A 30 18.34 -14.29 8.29
CA LEU A 30 18.94 -12.98 8.04
C LEU A 30 19.42 -12.39 9.37
N ALA A 31 20.64 -11.98 9.34
CA ALA A 31 21.22 -10.84 10.02
C ALA A 31 22.11 -11.10 11.22
N SER A 32 21.82 -11.93 12.19
CA SER A 32 22.69 -11.94 13.40
C SER A 32 23.99 -12.74 13.26
N SER A 33 24.05 -13.74 12.36
CA SER A 33 25.24 -14.57 12.15
C SER A 33 26.11 -14.11 10.97
N ALA A 34 25.56 -13.27 10.07
CA ALA A 34 26.28 -12.76 8.89
C ALA A 34 27.08 -11.49 9.17
N LEU A 35 26.70 -10.71 10.20
CA LEU A 35 27.43 -9.52 10.60
C LEU A 35 28.56 -9.91 11.60
N ILE A 36 29.78 -9.55 11.25
CA ILE A 36 30.95 -9.73 12.11
C ILE A 36 31.55 -8.38 12.49
N SER A 37 32.12 -8.29 13.68
CA SER A 37 32.83 -7.08 14.09
C SER A 37 34.09 -6.85 13.24
N GLY A 38 34.50 -5.57 13.09
CA GLY A 38 35.73 -5.22 12.36
C GLY A 38 36.98 -5.91 12.91
N ILE A 39 37.06 -6.19 14.22
CA ILE A 39 38.14 -6.93 14.84
C ILE A 39 38.16 -8.39 14.36
N ARG A 40 36.99 -9.02 14.28
CA ARG A 40 36.84 -10.39 13.77
C ARG A 40 37.16 -10.47 12.28
N ALA A 41 36.74 -9.47 11.50
CA ALA A 41 37.05 -9.35 10.10
C ALA A 41 38.60 -9.28 9.87
N ARG A 42 39.29 -8.38 10.60
CA ARG A 42 40.77 -8.27 10.56
C ARG A 42 41.46 -9.59 10.89
N LYS A 43 40.97 -10.30 11.93
CA LYS A 43 41.53 -11.61 12.33
C LYS A 43 41.32 -12.68 11.26
N LEU A 44 40.18 -12.65 10.53
CA LEU A 44 39.94 -13.57 9.43
C LEU A 44 40.86 -13.26 8.23
N LEU A 45 40.95 -11.97 7.87
CA LEU A 45 41.83 -11.51 6.79
C LEU A 45 43.32 -11.87 7.06
N SER A 46 43.79 -11.68 8.30
CA SER A 46 45.18 -12.07 8.69
C SER A 46 45.43 -13.59 8.66
N ARG A 47 44.36 -14.40 8.62
CA ARG A 47 44.43 -15.86 8.47
C ARG A 47 44.23 -16.34 7.04
N GLY A 48 44.26 -15.43 6.06
CA GLY A 48 44.13 -15.75 4.64
C GLY A 48 42.70 -15.77 4.09
N ALA A 49 41.71 -15.33 4.84
CA ALA A 49 40.35 -15.13 4.30
C ALA A 49 40.35 -14.02 3.25
N GLN A 50 39.66 -14.22 2.15
CA GLN A 50 39.42 -13.17 1.15
C GLN A 50 38.25 -12.31 1.57
N GLY A 51 38.40 -10.99 1.47
CA GLY A 51 37.36 -10.01 1.73
C GLY A 51 37.13 -9.15 0.51
N PHE A 52 35.87 -8.92 0.21
CA PHE A 52 35.45 -8.02 -0.87
C PHE A 52 34.75 -6.79 -0.29
N LEU A 53 35.11 -5.61 -0.81
CA LEU A 53 34.42 -4.37 -0.45
C LEU A 53 33.27 -4.16 -1.44
N ALA A 54 32.04 -4.30 -0.96
CA ALA A 54 30.85 -4.02 -1.74
C ALA A 54 30.28 -2.65 -1.35
N PHE A 55 30.15 -1.76 -2.32
CA PHE A 55 29.48 -0.48 -2.14
C PHE A 55 28.06 -0.58 -2.69
N PHE A 56 27.06 -0.25 -1.86
CA PHE A 56 25.75 0.07 -2.37
C PHE A 56 25.78 1.51 -2.86
N ILE A 57 25.94 1.70 -4.14
CA ILE A 57 25.78 3.02 -4.74
C ILE A 57 24.27 3.18 -4.94
N ASN A 58 23.61 3.90 -4.02
CA ASN A 58 22.34 4.53 -4.31
C ASN A 58 22.65 5.68 -5.27
N THR A 59 22.83 5.37 -6.54
CA THR A 59 22.59 6.39 -7.55
C THR A 59 21.14 6.79 -7.34
N PRO A 60 20.82 8.07 -7.02
CA PRO A 60 19.47 8.54 -7.14
C PRO A 60 19.12 8.25 -8.60
N THR A 61 18.33 7.21 -8.82
CA THR A 61 17.74 6.96 -10.11
C THR A 61 16.95 8.22 -10.36
N ASP A 62 17.39 9.06 -11.30
CA ASP A 62 16.55 10.14 -11.81
C ASP A 62 15.20 9.51 -12.00
N LYS A 63 14.18 10.08 -11.36
CA LYS A 63 12.85 9.50 -11.34
C LYS A 63 12.50 9.25 -12.80
N LEU A 64 12.47 7.98 -13.22
CA LEU A 64 12.08 7.59 -14.56
C LEU A 64 10.83 8.35 -14.89
N LYS A 65 10.89 9.19 -15.91
CA LYS A 65 9.72 9.89 -16.41
C LYS A 65 8.88 8.90 -17.20
N VAL A 66 7.58 9.16 -17.30
CA VAL A 66 6.65 8.34 -18.07
C VAL A 66 7.16 8.15 -19.51
N GLU A 67 7.80 9.18 -20.07
CA GLU A 67 8.36 9.21 -21.42
C GLU A 67 9.53 8.24 -21.62
N ASP A 68 10.23 7.86 -20.54
CA ASP A 68 11.40 6.97 -20.58
C ASP A 68 11.00 5.49 -20.58
N VAL A 69 9.73 5.16 -20.31
CA VAL A 69 9.26 3.78 -20.18
C VAL A 69 8.54 3.36 -21.47
N ALA A 70 9.09 2.34 -22.14
CA ALA A 70 8.48 1.77 -23.35
C ALA A 70 7.02 1.36 -23.07
N ILE A 71 6.13 1.53 -24.05
CA ILE A 71 4.67 1.28 -23.99
C ILE A 71 3.96 2.32 -23.10
N VAL A 72 4.39 2.53 -21.85
CA VAL A 72 3.76 3.47 -20.91
C VAL A 72 3.74 4.90 -21.47
N ARG A 73 4.80 5.31 -22.18
CA ARG A 73 4.91 6.61 -22.87
C ARG A 73 3.82 6.88 -23.91
N GLU A 74 3.16 5.82 -24.39
CA GLU A 74 2.09 5.92 -25.37
C GLU A 74 0.75 6.32 -24.75
N TYR A 75 0.67 6.27 -23.41
CA TYR A 75 -0.55 6.54 -22.62
C TYR A 75 -0.30 7.58 -21.52
N PRO A 76 0.17 8.79 -21.85
CA PRO A 76 0.50 9.81 -20.82
C PRO A 76 -0.73 10.30 -20.04
N ASP A 77 -1.92 10.20 -20.66
CA ASP A 77 -3.20 10.60 -20.08
C ASP A 77 -3.62 9.75 -18.88
N VAL A 78 -3.15 8.50 -18.78
CA VAL A 78 -3.45 7.62 -17.62
C VAL A 78 -2.52 7.85 -16.42
N PHE A 79 -1.54 8.76 -16.54
CA PHE A 79 -0.58 9.12 -15.48
C PHE A 79 -0.71 10.59 -15.03
N PRO A 80 -1.89 11.05 -14.57
CA PRO A 80 -2.06 12.43 -14.13
C PRO A 80 -1.26 12.73 -12.86
N ASP A 81 -0.78 13.96 -12.72
CA ASP A 81 -0.06 14.41 -11.52
C ASP A 81 -0.91 14.37 -10.26
N LYS A 82 -2.20 14.65 -10.39
CA LYS A 82 -3.18 14.61 -9.29
C LYS A 82 -4.54 14.10 -9.78
N LEU A 83 -5.20 13.31 -8.93
CA LEU A 83 -6.62 13.02 -9.10
C LEU A 83 -7.43 14.23 -8.59
N VAL A 84 -7.97 15.02 -9.49
CA VAL A 84 -8.58 16.33 -9.16
C VAL A 84 -10.07 16.22 -8.87
N SER A 85 -10.74 15.14 -9.32
CA SER A 85 -12.20 14.99 -9.25
C SER A 85 -12.61 13.57 -8.93
N LEU A 86 -13.92 13.40 -8.69
CA LEU A 86 -14.53 12.08 -8.58
C LEU A 86 -14.23 11.23 -9.83
N PRO A 87 -14.03 9.92 -9.64
CA PRO A 87 -13.84 9.01 -10.77
C PRO A 87 -15.11 8.97 -11.62
N PRO A 88 -14.98 8.66 -12.92
CA PRO A 88 -16.14 8.45 -13.78
C PRO A 88 -16.97 7.28 -13.24
N LYS A 89 -18.29 7.33 -13.49
CA LYS A 89 -19.16 6.21 -13.16
C LYS A 89 -18.70 4.98 -13.92
N LYS A 90 -18.37 3.93 -13.18
CA LYS A 90 -18.07 2.60 -13.70
C LYS A 90 -19.27 1.70 -13.49
N GLU A 91 -19.29 0.55 -14.17
CA GLU A 91 -20.32 -0.48 -13.98
C GLU A 91 -20.27 -1.09 -12.58
N ILE A 92 -19.05 -1.08 -11.97
CA ILE A 92 -18.82 -1.62 -10.63
C ILE A 92 -18.85 -0.46 -9.62
N GLU A 93 -19.78 -0.53 -8.68
CA GLU A 93 -19.87 0.33 -7.51
C GLU A 93 -19.58 -0.48 -6.25
N PHE A 94 -18.85 0.10 -5.31
CA PHE A 94 -18.59 -0.53 -4.01
C PHE A 94 -19.86 -0.62 -3.16
N ARG A 95 -20.17 -1.83 -2.66
CA ARG A 95 -21.35 -2.11 -1.83
C ARG A 95 -20.94 -2.48 -0.42
N ILE A 96 -21.78 -2.09 0.55
CA ILE A 96 -21.63 -2.42 1.96
C ILE A 96 -22.88 -3.16 2.42
N ASP A 97 -22.88 -4.48 2.33
CA ASP A 97 -23.97 -5.31 2.75
C ASP A 97 -23.85 -5.62 4.25
N LEU A 98 -24.90 -5.32 5.01
CA LEU A 98 -24.92 -5.50 6.46
C LEU A 98 -25.66 -6.77 6.85
N LEU A 99 -25.29 -7.32 8.00
CA LEU A 99 -26.03 -8.41 8.62
C LEU A 99 -27.48 -7.93 8.91
N PRO A 100 -28.50 -8.77 8.70
CA PRO A 100 -29.88 -8.41 8.97
C PRO A 100 -30.07 -7.92 10.41
N GLY A 101 -30.82 -6.84 10.59
CA GLY A 101 -31.06 -6.25 11.92
C GLY A 101 -29.92 -5.43 12.49
N SER A 102 -28.87 -5.17 11.73
CA SER A 102 -27.78 -4.29 12.18
C SER A 102 -28.24 -2.86 12.39
N LEU A 103 -27.92 -2.30 13.55
CA LEU A 103 -28.19 -0.91 13.89
C LEU A 103 -26.97 -0.04 13.56
N PRO A 104 -27.19 1.25 13.24
CA PRO A 104 -26.12 2.21 13.05
C PRO A 104 -25.20 2.29 14.28
N ILE A 105 -23.88 2.33 14.03
CA ILE A 105 -22.86 2.43 15.07
C ILE A 105 -22.20 3.80 14.95
N SER A 106 -22.26 4.59 16.02
CA SER A 106 -21.54 5.86 16.13
C SER A 106 -20.64 5.83 17.36
N LYS A 107 -19.38 6.22 17.19
CA LYS A 107 -18.40 6.30 18.26
C LYS A 107 -17.90 7.74 18.41
N THR A 108 -17.60 8.13 19.64
CA THR A 108 -16.98 9.42 19.93
C THR A 108 -15.61 9.54 19.26
N PRO A 109 -15.26 10.73 18.73
CA PRO A 109 -13.93 10.97 18.18
C PRO A 109 -12.82 10.73 19.21
N TYR A 110 -11.69 10.21 18.75
CA TYR A 110 -10.52 10.08 19.60
C TYR A 110 -9.92 11.45 19.94
N ARG A 111 -9.29 11.53 21.12
CA ARG A 111 -8.51 12.71 21.51
C ARG A 111 -7.26 12.81 20.62
N MET A 112 -7.02 13.99 20.06
CA MET A 112 -5.91 14.27 19.17
C MET A 112 -5.03 15.37 19.73
N ALA A 113 -3.73 15.28 19.48
CA ALA A 113 -2.78 16.34 19.78
C ALA A 113 -2.99 17.55 18.84
N PRO A 114 -2.58 18.77 19.23
CA PRO A 114 -2.73 19.96 18.39
C PRO A 114 -2.14 19.83 16.99
N ALA A 115 -1.00 19.13 16.86
CA ALA A 115 -0.36 18.87 15.57
C ALA A 115 -1.21 17.96 14.68
N GLU A 116 -1.82 16.90 15.27
CA GLU A 116 -2.74 16.02 14.56
C GLU A 116 -4.01 16.73 14.13
N LEU A 117 -4.55 17.63 14.96
CA LEU A 117 -5.72 18.43 14.61
C LEU A 117 -5.44 19.37 13.43
N LYS A 118 -4.26 19.98 13.38
CA LYS A 118 -3.85 20.81 12.23
C LYS A 118 -3.79 19.98 10.95
N GLU A 119 -3.17 18.81 11.03
CA GLU A 119 -3.05 17.91 9.90
C GLU A 119 -4.43 17.37 9.46
N LEU A 120 -5.31 17.04 10.42
CA LEU A 120 -6.68 16.62 10.14
C LEU A 120 -7.42 17.67 9.31
N LYS A 121 -7.32 18.94 9.70
CA LYS A 121 -7.97 20.02 8.97
C LYS A 121 -7.51 20.11 7.52
N LEU A 122 -6.20 19.99 7.29
CA LEU A 122 -5.61 20.02 5.94
C LEU A 122 -6.08 18.84 5.08
N GLN A 123 -6.05 17.62 5.65
CA GLN A 123 -6.47 16.42 4.91
C GLN A 123 -7.98 16.40 4.65
N LEU A 124 -8.81 16.86 5.58
CA LEU A 124 -10.26 17.01 5.36
C LEU A 124 -10.56 18.03 4.26
N GLN A 125 -9.85 19.15 4.25
CA GLN A 125 -10.04 20.18 3.23
C GLN A 125 -9.65 19.64 1.84
N ASP A 126 -8.54 18.93 1.68
CA ASP A 126 -8.14 18.30 0.43
C ASP A 126 -9.18 17.28 -0.07
N LEU A 127 -9.73 16.46 0.83
CA LEU A 127 -10.77 15.49 0.48
C LEU A 127 -12.10 16.15 0.07
N LEU A 128 -12.48 17.24 0.73
CA LEU A 128 -13.67 18.02 0.39
C LEU A 128 -13.52 18.72 -0.96
N GLU A 129 -12.40 19.36 -1.22
CA GLU A 129 -12.11 20.01 -2.50
C GLU A 129 -12.16 19.04 -3.69
N ARG A 130 -11.73 17.81 -3.48
CA ARG A 130 -11.82 16.72 -4.48
C ARG A 130 -13.20 16.06 -4.52
N ARG A 131 -14.10 16.42 -3.63
CA ARG A 131 -15.43 15.80 -3.49
C ARG A 131 -15.39 14.31 -3.13
N PHE A 132 -14.29 13.83 -2.56
CA PHE A 132 -14.18 12.46 -2.08
C PHE A 132 -14.98 12.22 -0.81
N ILE A 133 -15.18 13.28 -0.02
CA ILE A 133 -16.07 13.29 1.14
C ILE A 133 -17.08 14.43 0.99
N GLN A 134 -18.20 14.29 1.71
CA GLN A 134 -19.23 15.30 1.85
C GLN A 134 -19.70 15.37 3.30
N GLU A 135 -20.40 16.46 3.68
CA GLU A 135 -21.03 16.57 4.99
C GLU A 135 -22.13 15.52 5.12
N SER A 136 -22.27 14.96 6.33
CA SER A 136 -23.16 13.84 6.60
C SER A 136 -24.14 14.15 7.72
N GLY A 137 -25.40 13.74 7.52
CA GLY A 137 -26.41 13.64 8.57
C GLY A 137 -26.67 12.19 9.00
N SER A 138 -25.79 11.27 8.66
CA SER A 138 -25.96 9.84 8.90
C SER A 138 -25.96 9.49 10.39
N PRO A 139 -26.74 8.48 10.82
CA PRO A 139 -26.64 7.94 12.17
C PRO A 139 -25.37 7.10 12.42
N TRP A 140 -24.59 6.80 11.38
CA TRP A 140 -23.28 6.15 11.49
C TRP A 140 -22.20 7.16 11.83
N GLY A 141 -21.14 6.73 12.52
CA GLY A 141 -20.03 7.61 12.84
C GLY A 141 -18.81 6.84 13.33
N ALA A 142 -17.84 6.63 12.46
CA ALA A 142 -16.56 6.05 12.82
C ALA A 142 -15.58 7.11 13.34
N PRO A 143 -14.74 6.84 14.33
CA PRO A 143 -13.73 7.79 14.78
C PRO A 143 -12.53 7.84 13.83
N VAL A 144 -11.86 9.00 13.80
CA VAL A 144 -10.64 9.22 13.04
C VAL A 144 -9.42 9.02 13.93
N LEU A 145 -8.35 8.44 13.38
CA LEU A 145 -7.05 8.31 14.02
C LEU A 145 -5.92 8.60 13.02
N PHE A 146 -4.72 8.87 13.54
CA PHE A 146 -3.53 9.06 12.72
C PHE A 146 -2.52 7.92 12.90
N VAL A 147 -1.90 7.54 11.80
CA VAL A 147 -0.79 6.59 11.78
C VAL A 147 0.43 7.26 11.14
N LYS A 148 1.58 7.15 11.81
CA LYS A 148 2.84 7.64 11.25
C LYS A 148 3.33 6.71 10.14
N LYS A 149 3.66 7.27 8.99
CA LYS A 149 4.35 6.57 7.92
C LYS A 149 5.85 6.44 8.22
N LYS A 150 6.55 5.65 7.40
CA LYS A 150 8.02 5.48 7.53
C LYS A 150 8.79 6.80 7.32
N ASP A 151 8.26 7.72 6.53
CA ASP A 151 8.80 9.05 6.27
C ASP A 151 8.47 10.08 7.37
N GLY A 152 7.78 9.66 8.43
CA GLY A 152 7.36 10.51 9.55
C GLY A 152 6.06 11.30 9.30
N SER A 153 5.53 11.33 8.08
CA SER A 153 4.25 11.97 7.77
C SER A 153 3.08 11.26 8.43
N LEU A 154 1.99 12.00 8.68
CA LEU A 154 0.78 11.47 9.30
C LEU A 154 -0.22 11.06 8.21
N ARG A 155 -0.75 9.86 8.35
CA ARG A 155 -1.84 9.35 7.50
C ARG A 155 -3.12 9.29 8.31
N MET A 156 -4.15 9.99 7.84
CA MET A 156 -5.49 9.88 8.39
C MET A 156 -6.08 8.51 8.10
N CYS A 157 -6.61 7.86 9.12
CA CYS A 157 -7.29 6.58 9.03
C CYS A 157 -8.63 6.67 9.74
N ILE A 158 -9.64 6.03 9.16
CA ILE A 158 -10.96 5.92 9.78
C ILE A 158 -11.08 4.54 10.41
N ASP A 159 -11.52 4.50 11.66
CA ASP A 159 -11.70 3.24 12.40
C ASP A 159 -13.04 2.58 12.07
N TYR A 160 -13.07 1.87 10.96
CA TYR A 160 -14.25 1.13 10.53
C TYR A 160 -14.44 -0.24 11.21
N ARG A 161 -13.71 -0.57 12.28
CA ARG A 161 -13.87 -1.87 12.96
C ARG A 161 -15.32 -2.15 13.38
N GLY A 162 -16.03 -1.13 13.86
CA GLY A 162 -17.45 -1.26 14.20
C GLY A 162 -18.30 -1.66 12.99
N LEU A 163 -18.19 -0.93 11.89
CA LEU A 163 -18.89 -1.23 10.64
C LEU A 163 -18.47 -2.60 10.08
N ASN A 164 -17.18 -2.90 10.07
CA ASN A 164 -16.66 -4.17 9.56
C ASN A 164 -17.18 -5.41 10.30
N ASN A 165 -17.47 -5.26 11.60
CA ASN A 165 -18.04 -6.36 12.41
C ASN A 165 -19.48 -6.71 12.00
N VAL A 166 -20.23 -5.74 11.51
CA VAL A 166 -21.63 -5.94 11.05
C VAL A 166 -21.76 -6.04 9.54
N THR A 167 -20.66 -5.97 8.80
CA THR A 167 -20.63 -6.13 7.34
C THR A 167 -20.50 -7.59 6.98
N ILE A 168 -21.31 -8.05 6.03
CA ILE A 168 -21.20 -9.36 5.43
C ILE A 168 -19.88 -9.44 4.67
N LYS A 169 -19.00 -10.34 5.12
CA LYS A 169 -17.67 -10.49 4.51
C LYS A 169 -17.76 -11.14 3.15
N ASN A 170 -17.13 -10.55 2.17
CA ASN A 170 -16.97 -11.13 0.85
C ASN A 170 -16.11 -12.40 0.93
N LYS A 171 -16.45 -13.40 0.13
CA LYS A 171 -15.73 -14.66 -0.01
C LYS A 171 -14.93 -14.74 -1.31
N TYR A 172 -14.68 -13.61 -1.96
CA TYR A 172 -13.88 -13.56 -3.17
C TYR A 172 -12.50 -14.17 -2.91
N PRO A 173 -12.07 -15.18 -3.67
CA PRO A 173 -10.78 -15.81 -3.48
C PRO A 173 -9.67 -14.82 -3.87
N LEU A 174 -8.95 -14.34 -2.86
CA LEU A 174 -7.73 -13.57 -3.14
C LEU A 174 -6.67 -14.52 -3.70
N PRO A 175 -6.02 -14.17 -4.82
CA PRO A 175 -5.00 -15.02 -5.41
C PRO A 175 -3.83 -15.21 -4.44
N HIS A 176 -3.33 -16.43 -4.36
CA HIS A 176 -2.13 -16.72 -3.59
C HIS A 176 -0.89 -16.12 -4.29
N ILE A 177 0.09 -15.74 -3.49
CA ILE A 177 1.32 -15.12 -4.03
C ILE A 177 2.04 -16.05 -5.02
N ASP A 178 1.98 -17.36 -4.79
CA ASP A 178 2.59 -18.35 -5.66
C ASP A 178 1.91 -18.39 -7.04
N GLU A 179 0.58 -18.27 -7.09
CA GLU A 179 -0.20 -18.17 -8.33
C GLU A 179 0.14 -16.91 -9.12
N LEU A 180 0.35 -15.77 -8.40
CA LEU A 180 0.79 -14.52 -9.04
C LEU A 180 2.19 -14.65 -9.63
N PHE A 181 3.11 -15.38 -8.98
CA PHE A 181 4.42 -15.66 -9.53
C PHE A 181 4.39 -16.58 -10.74
N ASP A 182 3.49 -17.56 -10.75
CA ASP A 182 3.31 -18.46 -11.90
C ASP A 182 2.86 -17.70 -13.16
N GLN A 183 2.04 -16.65 -12.99
CA GLN A 183 1.64 -15.77 -14.10
C GLN A 183 2.81 -14.97 -14.70
N LEU A 184 3.88 -14.76 -13.95
CA LEU A 184 5.09 -14.07 -14.41
C LEU A 184 6.11 -15.01 -15.07
N GLN A 185 5.81 -16.29 -15.18
CA GLN A 185 6.73 -17.27 -15.76
C GLN A 185 7.02 -16.93 -17.23
N GLY A 186 8.31 -16.90 -17.59
CA GLY A 186 8.77 -16.59 -18.94
C GLY A 186 8.91 -15.11 -19.26
N ALA A 187 8.47 -14.20 -18.39
CA ALA A 187 8.72 -12.78 -18.54
C ALA A 187 10.17 -12.43 -18.21
N VAL A 188 10.79 -11.59 -19.04
CA VAL A 188 12.19 -11.14 -18.89
C VAL A 188 12.27 -9.71 -18.40
N VAL A 189 11.25 -8.90 -18.73
CA VAL A 189 11.17 -7.49 -18.37
C VAL A 189 9.90 -7.26 -17.57
N PHE A 190 10.01 -6.53 -16.45
CA PHE A 190 8.91 -6.22 -15.56
C PHE A 190 8.78 -4.72 -15.39
N SER A 191 7.55 -4.20 -15.44
CA SER A 191 7.23 -2.84 -15.07
C SER A 191 6.35 -2.85 -13.81
N LYS A 192 6.73 -2.05 -12.80
CA LYS A 192 5.92 -1.86 -11.61
C LYS A 192 5.11 -0.58 -11.77
N LEU A 193 3.79 -0.73 -11.86
CA LEU A 193 2.85 0.39 -11.86
C LEU A 193 2.18 0.47 -10.49
N ASP A 194 2.24 1.64 -9.87
CA ASP A 194 1.60 1.90 -8.58
C ASP A 194 0.35 2.77 -8.81
N LEU A 195 -0.82 2.22 -8.52
CA LEU A 195 -2.08 2.92 -8.71
C LEU A 195 -2.24 4.02 -7.65
N ARG A 196 -2.20 5.27 -8.11
CA ARG A 196 -2.36 6.42 -7.23
C ARG A 196 -3.77 6.43 -6.62
N GLN A 197 -3.86 6.34 -5.28
CA GLN A 197 -5.13 6.37 -4.54
C GLN A 197 -6.14 5.35 -5.08
N GLY A 198 -5.69 4.14 -5.41
CA GLY A 198 -6.47 3.14 -6.14
C GLY A 198 -7.89 2.94 -5.62
N TYR A 199 -8.08 2.86 -4.28
CA TYR A 199 -9.41 2.68 -3.69
C TYR A 199 -10.34 3.86 -3.96
N TYR A 200 -9.83 5.10 -3.98
CA TYR A 200 -10.65 6.29 -4.30
C TYR A 200 -11.11 6.35 -5.76
N GLN A 201 -10.67 5.42 -6.60
CA GLN A 201 -11.11 5.28 -7.99
C GLN A 201 -12.42 4.49 -8.13
N LEU A 202 -12.97 3.93 -7.06
CA LEU A 202 -14.26 3.28 -7.02
C LEU A 202 -15.29 4.14 -6.28
N LEU A 203 -16.45 4.36 -6.91
CA LEU A 203 -17.58 5.02 -6.27
C LEU A 203 -18.29 4.07 -5.32
N ILE A 204 -18.82 4.60 -4.23
CA ILE A 204 -19.71 3.86 -3.34
C ILE A 204 -21.15 3.98 -3.87
N ARG A 205 -21.90 2.88 -3.81
CA ARG A 205 -23.34 2.90 -4.10
C ARG A 205 -24.03 3.93 -3.22
N LYS A 206 -24.89 4.76 -3.79
CA LYS A 206 -25.53 5.89 -3.11
C LYS A 206 -26.17 5.54 -1.76
N GLU A 207 -26.80 4.36 -1.67
CA GLU A 207 -27.46 3.86 -0.45
C GLU A 207 -26.46 3.47 0.64
N ASP A 208 -25.21 3.24 0.29
CA ASP A 208 -24.15 2.78 1.19
C ASP A 208 -23.23 3.93 1.64
N ILE A 209 -23.27 5.08 0.97
CA ILE A 209 -22.51 6.28 1.32
C ILE A 209 -22.69 6.63 2.81
N PRO A 210 -23.92 6.72 3.37
CA PRO A 210 -24.12 7.07 4.77
C PRO A 210 -23.48 6.11 5.76
N LYS A 211 -23.24 4.85 5.38
CA LYS A 211 -22.60 3.85 6.25
C LYS A 211 -21.11 4.15 6.49
N THR A 212 -20.49 4.90 5.58
CA THR A 212 -19.07 5.30 5.67
C THR A 212 -18.84 6.53 6.52
N ALA A 213 -19.88 7.06 7.14
CA ALA A 213 -19.79 8.29 7.90
C ALA A 213 -18.78 8.20 9.06
N PHE A 214 -18.06 9.30 9.27
CA PHE A 214 -17.07 9.41 10.32
C PHE A 214 -17.13 10.74 11.05
N ASN A 215 -16.80 10.70 12.32
CA ASN A 215 -16.83 11.82 13.23
C ASN A 215 -15.44 12.43 13.41
N SER A 216 -15.36 13.74 13.24
CA SER A 216 -14.17 14.52 13.55
C SER A 216 -14.51 15.69 14.46
N ARG A 217 -13.50 16.37 15.00
CA ARG A 217 -13.72 17.62 15.74
C ARG A 217 -14.26 18.75 14.86
N TYR A 218 -14.08 18.66 13.53
CA TYR A 218 -14.44 19.70 12.56
C TYR A 218 -15.79 19.45 11.90
N GLY A 219 -16.39 18.30 12.12
CA GLY A 219 -17.68 17.96 11.54
C GLY A 219 -17.85 16.45 11.34
N HIS A 220 -18.99 16.11 10.79
CA HIS A 220 -19.41 14.77 10.44
C HIS A 220 -19.44 14.66 8.93
N TYR A 221 -18.71 13.70 8.38
CA TYR A 221 -18.48 13.52 6.95
C TYR A 221 -18.71 12.09 6.53
N GLU A 222 -18.99 11.86 5.26
CA GLU A 222 -19.12 10.54 4.65
C GLU A 222 -18.38 10.47 3.33
N PHE A 223 -17.93 9.29 2.92
CA PHE A 223 -17.20 9.09 1.67
C PHE A 223 -18.13 8.80 0.50
N ALA A 224 -17.94 9.51 -0.61
CA ALA A 224 -18.55 9.21 -1.90
C ALA A 224 -17.75 8.14 -2.69
N VAL A 225 -16.47 7.96 -2.36
CA VAL A 225 -15.55 7.00 -2.96
C VAL A 225 -15.13 5.96 -1.92
N MET A 226 -14.71 4.78 -2.36
CA MET A 226 -14.32 3.68 -1.46
C MET A 226 -13.10 4.05 -0.61
N PRO A 227 -13.24 4.20 0.73
CA PRO A 227 -12.12 4.54 1.60
C PRO A 227 -11.31 3.30 1.98
N PHE A 228 -10.11 3.55 2.51
CA PHE A 228 -9.32 2.52 3.18
C PHE A 228 -9.98 2.07 4.50
N GLY A 229 -9.75 0.81 4.87
CA GLY A 229 -10.17 0.26 6.16
C GLY A 229 -11.50 -0.49 6.16
N LEU A 230 -12.23 -0.52 5.05
CA LEU A 230 -13.42 -1.36 4.89
C LEU A 230 -13.04 -2.80 4.56
N THR A 231 -13.73 -3.77 5.17
CA THR A 231 -13.36 -5.21 5.12
C THR A 231 -13.40 -5.78 3.70
N ASN A 232 -14.35 -5.35 2.86
CA ASN A 232 -14.53 -5.85 1.51
C ASN A 232 -13.82 -5.02 0.42
N ALA A 233 -13.13 -3.93 0.80
CA ALA A 233 -12.48 -3.06 -0.16
C ALA A 233 -11.39 -3.77 -0.98
N PRO A 234 -10.51 -4.63 -0.40
CA PRO A 234 -9.53 -5.36 -1.20
C PRO A 234 -10.16 -6.26 -2.25
N ALA A 235 -11.23 -6.99 -1.89
CA ALA A 235 -11.92 -7.89 -2.81
C ALA A 235 -12.59 -7.11 -3.97
N ALA A 236 -13.30 -6.04 -3.66
CA ALA A 236 -13.96 -5.20 -4.67
C ALA A 236 -12.99 -4.45 -5.59
N PHE A 237 -11.74 -4.26 -5.17
CA PHE A 237 -10.71 -3.63 -5.98
C PHE A 237 -10.01 -4.61 -6.92
N MET A 238 -10.03 -5.90 -6.60
CA MET A 238 -9.40 -6.97 -7.38
C MET A 238 -10.39 -7.63 -8.38
N ASP A 239 -11.69 -7.36 -8.24
CA ASP A 239 -12.75 -7.80 -9.13
C ASP A 239 -12.80 -6.92 -10.40
#